data_a358b791c95592b23961da3a3b13a9c7
#
_entry.id   a358b791c95592b23961da3a3b13a9c7
#
_cell.length_a   1.000
_cell.length_b   1.000
_cell.length_c   1.000
_cell.angle_alpha   90.00
_cell.angle_beta   90.00
_cell.angle_gamma   90.00
#
_symmetry.space_group_name_H-M   'P 1'
#
loop_
_entity.id
_entity.type
_entity.pdbx_description
1 polymer ?
#
loop_
_entity_poly.entity_id
_entity_poly.type
_entity_poly.pdbx_seq_one_letter_code
_entity_poly.pdbx_strand_id
1 'polypeptide(L)'
;EAMNSIMSALVKYPFRCKPVYLEGVWGGQYIKKLRGLPDKMRNCAWVFDMIPMEVSVVVEAGSNLLEFPFFTFVQKEEVELMGKDCVKKFGGYFPIRFNYDDTYHSNGNMSIQVHSGHDYNVNNYNEAGRQDESYYVVATGHGAKTFVGFNDGVDFDEFIGEVKKSEKEHTTVDYQKYVNHVQSR
;
A
#
# COMPACT_ATOMS: atom_id res chain seq x y z
N GLU A 1 27.38 -9.10 14.58
CA GLU A 1 28.42 -8.93 13.52
C GLU A 1 28.08 -9.70 12.25
N ALA A 2 27.77 -11.00 12.31
CA ALA A 2 27.48 -11.84 11.13
C ALA A 2 26.30 -11.28 10.28
N MET A 3 25.20 -10.87 10.89
CA MET A 3 24.06 -10.31 10.17
C MET A 3 24.43 -9.00 9.45
N ASN A 4 25.21 -8.14 10.05
CA ASN A 4 25.69 -6.90 9.42
C ASN A 4 26.53 -7.21 8.18
N SER A 5 27.42 -8.20 8.25
CA SER A 5 28.23 -8.63 7.11
C SER A 5 27.37 -9.17 5.96
N ILE A 6 26.31 -9.92 6.29
CA ILE A 6 25.35 -10.43 5.29
C ILE A 6 24.61 -9.26 4.62
N MET A 7 24.11 -8.28 5.37
CA MET A 7 23.41 -7.11 4.81
C MET A 7 24.33 -6.31 3.90
N SER A 8 25.56 -6.00 4.34
CA SER A 8 26.52 -5.22 3.53
C SER A 8 27.00 -5.95 2.28
N ALA A 9 26.96 -7.28 2.27
CA ALA A 9 27.21 -8.06 1.06
C ALA A 9 25.97 -8.07 0.15
N LEU A 10 24.79 -8.30 0.74
CA LEU A 10 23.53 -8.47 0.02
C LEU A 10 23.08 -7.20 -0.73
N VAL A 11 23.32 -6.02 -0.15
CA VAL A 11 22.89 -4.74 -0.74
C VAL A 11 23.45 -4.49 -2.15
N LYS A 12 24.51 -5.19 -2.53
CA LYS A 12 25.15 -5.10 -3.86
C LYS A 12 24.44 -5.93 -4.93
N TYR A 13 23.46 -6.72 -4.57
CA TYR A 13 22.78 -7.68 -5.45
C TYR A 13 21.27 -7.56 -5.33
N PRO A 14 20.50 -7.99 -6.35
CA PRO A 14 19.08 -8.20 -6.18
C PRO A 14 18.80 -9.17 -5.04
N PHE A 15 17.85 -8.84 -4.18
CA PHE A 15 17.46 -9.67 -3.05
C PHE A 15 15.95 -9.93 -3.06
N ARG A 16 15.57 -10.93 -2.32
CA ARG A 16 14.22 -11.44 -2.26
C ARG A 16 13.50 -10.93 -1.01
N CYS A 17 12.30 -10.39 -1.19
CA CYS A 17 11.40 -10.08 -0.09
C CYS A 17 10.35 -11.17 0.06
N LYS A 18 9.97 -11.49 1.28
CA LYS A 18 8.86 -12.36 1.61
C LYS A 18 7.61 -11.51 1.75
N PRO A 19 6.59 -11.72 0.90
CA PRO A 19 5.38 -10.92 0.95
C PRO A 19 4.56 -11.20 2.20
N VAL A 20 3.73 -10.20 2.58
CA VAL A 20 2.73 -10.33 3.65
C VAL A 20 1.34 -10.27 3.01
N TYR A 21 0.47 -11.21 3.41
CA TYR A 21 -0.90 -11.32 2.91
C TYR A 21 -1.87 -10.92 4.00
N LEU A 22 -2.76 -9.98 3.71
CA LEU A 22 -3.70 -9.45 4.68
C LEU A 22 -5.15 -9.62 4.21
N GLU A 23 -5.99 -10.05 5.14
CA GLU A 23 -7.43 -10.01 4.99
C GLU A 23 -7.96 -8.58 5.18
N GLY A 24 -9.11 -8.29 4.60
CA GLY A 24 -9.80 -7.00 4.77
C GLY A 24 -11.28 -7.13 4.51
N VAL A 25 -12.03 -6.09 4.83
CA VAL A 25 -13.50 -6.06 4.64
C VAL A 25 -13.92 -6.15 3.18
N TRP A 26 -13.03 -5.76 2.26
CA TRP A 26 -13.26 -5.75 0.81
C TRP A 26 -12.39 -6.76 0.05
N GLY A 27 -11.59 -7.56 0.72
CA GLY A 27 -10.65 -8.48 0.10
C GLY A 27 -11.28 -9.49 -0.85
N GLY A 28 -10.52 -9.84 -1.89
CA GLY A 28 -10.95 -10.73 -2.96
C GLY A 28 -10.48 -12.17 -2.84
N GLN A 29 -10.74 -12.95 -3.87
CA GLN A 29 -10.44 -14.38 -3.94
C GLN A 29 -9.38 -14.72 -5.01
N TYR A 30 -9.04 -13.80 -5.90
CA TYR A 30 -8.13 -14.06 -7.01
C TYR A 30 -6.70 -14.34 -6.54
N ILE A 31 -6.13 -13.45 -5.75
CA ILE A 31 -4.77 -13.61 -5.21
C ILE A 31 -4.71 -14.82 -4.28
N LYS A 32 -5.74 -15.01 -3.45
CA LYS A 32 -5.83 -16.19 -2.58
C LYS A 32 -5.65 -17.48 -3.35
N LYS A 33 -6.35 -17.63 -4.48
CA LYS A 33 -6.24 -18.78 -5.35
C LYS A 33 -4.91 -18.84 -6.09
N LEU A 34 -4.47 -17.71 -6.66
CA LEU A 34 -3.23 -17.60 -7.44
C LEU A 34 -2.00 -18.01 -6.64
N ARG A 35 -1.94 -17.60 -5.39
CA ARG A 35 -0.81 -17.84 -4.48
C ARG A 35 -0.96 -19.07 -3.59
N GLY A 36 -2.06 -19.83 -3.72
CA GLY A 36 -2.32 -21.01 -2.91
C GLY A 36 -2.40 -20.72 -1.42
N LEU A 37 -3.02 -19.60 -1.05
CA LEU A 37 -3.13 -19.20 0.36
C LEU A 37 -4.06 -20.15 1.13
N PRO A 38 -3.87 -20.30 2.44
CA PRO A 38 -4.66 -21.23 3.24
C PRO A 38 -6.16 -20.98 3.18
N ASP A 39 -6.96 -22.04 3.13
CA ASP A 39 -8.43 -21.95 3.10
C ASP A 39 -9.03 -21.22 4.30
N LYS A 40 -8.33 -21.24 5.46
CA LYS A 40 -8.73 -20.49 6.65
C LYS A 40 -8.76 -18.98 6.45
N MET A 41 -8.01 -18.45 5.48
CA MET A 41 -8.11 -17.04 5.10
C MET A 41 -9.44 -16.81 4.40
N ARG A 42 -10.24 -15.87 4.91
CA ARG A 42 -11.53 -15.49 4.34
C ARG A 42 -11.38 -14.92 2.91
N ASN A 43 -10.39 -14.04 2.77
CA ASN A 43 -10.08 -13.34 1.54
C ASN A 43 -8.61 -12.87 1.55
N CYS A 44 -8.17 -12.23 0.48
CA CYS A 44 -6.93 -11.49 0.45
C CYS A 44 -7.24 -10.07 -0.02
N ALA A 45 -7.07 -9.08 0.84
CA ALA A 45 -7.25 -7.68 0.48
C ALA A 45 -5.96 -7.10 -0.10
N TRP A 46 -4.83 -7.33 0.58
CA TRP A 46 -3.52 -6.82 0.20
C TRP A 46 -2.46 -7.90 0.17
N VAL A 47 -1.56 -7.75 -0.78
CA VAL A 47 -0.24 -8.39 -0.74
C VAL A 47 0.80 -7.29 -0.65
N PHE A 48 1.50 -7.19 0.45
CA PHE A 48 2.62 -6.29 0.60
C PHE A 48 3.89 -6.96 0.10
N ASP A 49 4.33 -6.59 -1.09
CA ASP A 49 5.57 -7.12 -1.67
C ASP A 49 6.78 -6.27 -1.28
N MET A 50 6.62 -4.94 -1.17
CA MET A 50 7.69 -4.04 -0.78
C MET A 50 7.17 -2.89 0.09
N ILE A 51 6.89 -3.20 1.35
CA ILE A 51 6.61 -2.22 2.40
C ILE A 51 7.57 -2.51 3.54
N PRO A 52 8.58 -1.65 3.78
CA PRO A 52 9.69 -1.96 4.68
C PRO A 52 9.28 -2.36 6.09
N MET A 53 8.19 -1.78 6.60
CA MET A 53 7.68 -2.08 7.94
C MET A 53 7.00 -3.45 8.05
N GLU A 54 6.63 -4.06 6.93
CA GLU A 54 5.77 -5.24 6.90
C GLU A 54 6.50 -6.48 6.35
N VAL A 55 7.41 -6.31 5.39
CA VAL A 55 8.05 -7.42 4.71
C VAL A 55 9.41 -7.78 5.29
N SER A 56 9.81 -9.03 5.08
CA SER A 56 11.14 -9.52 5.42
C SER A 56 11.99 -9.72 4.17
N VAL A 57 13.31 -9.62 4.35
CA VAL A 57 14.30 -10.05 3.36
C VAL A 57 14.66 -11.50 3.65
N VAL A 58 14.76 -12.29 2.59
CA VAL A 58 15.04 -13.72 2.67
C VAL A 58 16.34 -14.04 1.93
N VAL A 59 17.25 -14.72 2.58
CA VAL A 59 18.55 -15.10 2.02
C VAL A 59 18.78 -16.60 2.22
N GLU A 60 19.15 -17.26 1.14
CA GLU A 60 19.62 -18.66 1.20
C GLU A 60 21.11 -18.69 1.57
N ALA A 61 21.45 -19.38 2.65
CA ALA A 61 22.80 -19.56 3.12
C ALA A 61 23.08 -21.06 3.30
N GLY A 62 23.58 -21.70 2.25
CA GLY A 62 23.74 -23.16 2.19
C GLY A 62 22.36 -23.83 2.21
N SER A 63 22.14 -24.72 3.19
CA SER A 63 20.85 -25.38 3.42
C SER A 63 19.88 -24.58 4.30
N ASN A 64 20.31 -23.42 4.78
CA ASN A 64 19.51 -22.60 5.71
C ASN A 64 18.87 -21.44 4.99
N LEU A 65 17.67 -21.08 5.45
CA LEU A 65 16.97 -19.88 5.05
C LEU A 65 17.08 -18.86 6.20
N LEU A 66 17.71 -17.72 5.91
CA LEU A 66 17.77 -16.60 6.84
C LEU A 66 16.68 -15.59 6.48
N GLU A 67 16.00 -15.09 7.48
CA GLU A 67 14.95 -14.08 7.34
C GLU A 67 15.19 -12.95 8.33
N PHE A 68 15.11 -11.71 7.87
CA PHE A 68 15.22 -10.53 8.71
C PHE A 68 14.33 -9.39 8.20
N PRO A 69 13.89 -8.46 9.07
CA PRO A 69 13.02 -7.36 8.68
C PRO A 69 13.67 -6.46 7.63
N PHE A 70 12.92 -6.13 6.57
CA PHE A 70 13.41 -5.19 5.55
C PHE A 70 13.68 -3.80 6.15
N PHE A 71 12.89 -3.38 7.11
CA PHE A 71 13.13 -2.13 7.84
C PHE A 71 14.54 -2.05 8.45
N THR A 72 14.99 -3.12 9.09
CA THR A 72 16.35 -3.18 9.66
C THR A 72 17.42 -3.07 8.57
N PHE A 73 17.18 -3.69 7.42
CA PHE A 73 18.09 -3.59 6.27
C PHE A 73 18.16 -2.17 5.72
N VAL A 74 17.01 -1.52 5.56
CA VAL A 74 16.95 -0.11 5.13
C VAL A 74 17.71 0.80 6.09
N GLN A 75 17.50 0.67 7.40
CA GLN A 75 18.21 1.48 8.37
C GLN A 75 19.72 1.27 8.38
N LYS A 76 20.15 0.06 8.09
CA LYS A 76 21.57 -0.29 8.10
C LYS A 76 22.31 0.13 6.84
N GLU A 77 21.68 -0.02 5.70
CA GLU A 77 22.28 0.14 4.37
C GLU A 77 21.56 1.23 3.55
N GLU A 78 21.06 2.28 4.20
CA GLU A 78 20.18 3.29 3.61
C GLU A 78 20.76 3.95 2.35
N VAL A 79 22.04 4.32 2.38
CA VAL A 79 22.69 5.00 1.26
C VAL A 79 22.89 4.06 0.07
N GLU A 80 23.26 2.82 0.34
CA GLU A 80 23.45 1.81 -0.71
C GLU A 80 22.13 1.38 -1.34
N LEU A 81 21.04 1.30 -0.54
CA LEU A 81 19.71 0.91 -1.00
C LEU A 81 18.99 2.04 -1.74
N MET A 82 19.08 3.27 -1.24
CA MET A 82 18.28 4.38 -1.72
C MET A 82 19.07 5.45 -2.49
N GLY A 83 20.38 5.51 -2.27
CA GLY A 83 21.23 6.59 -2.77
C GLY A 83 21.23 7.84 -1.90
N LYS A 84 22.31 8.61 -1.98
CA LYS A 84 22.54 9.79 -1.13
C LYS A 84 21.45 10.86 -1.23
N ASP A 85 20.95 11.12 -2.42
CA ASP A 85 19.95 12.15 -2.65
C ASP A 85 18.60 11.77 -2.07
N CYS A 86 18.24 10.50 -2.15
CA CYS A 86 17.02 9.97 -1.54
C CYS A 86 17.09 10.02 -0.01
N VAL A 87 18.20 9.59 0.57
CA VAL A 87 18.43 9.68 2.02
C VAL A 87 18.39 11.13 2.50
N LYS A 88 19.00 12.06 1.75
CA LYS A 88 18.94 13.48 2.07
C LYS A 88 17.51 14.04 2.07
N LYS A 89 16.67 13.55 1.15
CA LYS A 89 15.29 14.03 1.01
C LYS A 89 14.32 13.39 2.01
N PHE A 90 14.46 12.10 2.28
CA PHE A 90 13.50 11.31 3.05
C PHE A 90 14.05 10.76 4.38
N GLY A 91 15.32 11.10 4.72
CA GLY A 91 16.02 10.47 5.83
C GLY A 91 16.21 8.97 5.57
N GLY A 92 16.22 8.17 6.62
CA GLY A 92 16.25 6.70 6.52
C GLY A 92 14.92 6.06 6.15
N TYR A 93 13.96 6.84 5.64
CA TYR A 93 12.63 6.36 5.25
C TYR A 93 12.65 5.90 3.78
N PHE A 94 12.36 4.62 3.56
CA PHE A 94 12.26 4.08 2.20
C PHE A 94 11.00 4.60 1.51
N PRO A 95 11.11 5.40 0.42
CA PRO A 95 10.00 6.20 -0.08
C PRO A 95 9.05 5.45 -1.00
N ILE A 96 9.33 4.18 -1.31
CA ILE A 96 8.51 3.38 -2.21
C ILE A 96 7.76 2.32 -1.40
N ARG A 97 6.47 2.19 -1.68
CA ARG A 97 5.62 1.09 -1.24
C ARG A 97 5.04 0.41 -2.46
N PHE A 98 5.07 -0.90 -2.48
CA PHE A 98 4.51 -1.68 -3.56
C PHE A 98 3.62 -2.79 -3.00
N ASN A 99 2.36 -2.77 -3.40
CA ASN A 99 1.39 -3.77 -2.99
C ASN A 99 0.44 -4.12 -4.14
N TYR A 100 -0.17 -5.29 -4.04
CA TYR A 100 -1.32 -5.67 -4.85
C TYR A 100 -2.57 -5.59 -4.01
N ASP A 101 -3.65 -5.12 -4.63
CA ASP A 101 -4.99 -5.10 -4.07
C ASP A 101 -5.87 -6.05 -4.86
N ASP A 102 -6.71 -6.81 -4.15
CA ASP A 102 -7.63 -7.77 -4.75
C ASP A 102 -9.04 -7.52 -4.26
N THR A 103 -9.93 -7.21 -5.19
CA THR A 103 -11.36 -7.01 -4.94
C THR A 103 -12.24 -8.01 -5.70
N TYR A 104 -11.65 -9.02 -6.33
CA TYR A 104 -12.38 -9.99 -7.14
C TYR A 104 -13.27 -10.89 -6.28
N HIS A 105 -14.56 -10.87 -6.55
CA HIS A 105 -15.59 -11.49 -5.71
C HIS A 105 -15.60 -11.01 -4.27
N SER A 106 -15.25 -9.76 -4.06
CA SER A 106 -15.38 -9.09 -2.78
C SER A 106 -16.84 -8.79 -2.44
N ASN A 107 -17.15 -8.78 -1.15
CA ASN A 107 -18.47 -8.34 -0.65
C ASN A 107 -18.56 -6.82 -0.46
N GLY A 108 -17.52 -6.07 -0.77
CA GLY A 108 -17.49 -4.62 -0.61
C GLY A 108 -16.47 -3.96 -1.53
N ASN A 109 -16.54 -2.65 -1.61
CA ASN A 109 -15.59 -1.85 -2.35
C ASN A 109 -14.39 -1.45 -1.47
N MET A 110 -13.26 -1.20 -2.11
CA MET A 110 -12.17 -0.48 -1.47
C MET A 110 -12.65 0.89 -0.98
N SER A 111 -12.01 1.42 0.05
CA SER A 111 -12.28 2.78 0.51
C SER A 111 -12.02 3.80 -0.58
N ILE A 112 -12.87 4.82 -0.64
CA ILE A 112 -12.61 6.01 -1.45
C ILE A 112 -11.72 6.93 -0.62
N GLN A 113 -10.56 7.29 -1.16
CA GLN A 113 -9.51 8.00 -0.43
C GLN A 113 -9.13 9.29 -1.12
N VAL A 114 -8.77 10.28 -0.32
CA VAL A 114 -8.08 11.51 -0.75
C VAL A 114 -6.86 11.67 0.14
N HIS A 115 -5.69 11.63 -0.46
CA HIS A 115 -4.45 11.83 0.28
C HIS A 115 -4.18 13.31 0.49
N SER A 116 -3.83 13.68 1.71
CA SER A 116 -3.55 15.06 2.10
C SER A 116 -2.27 15.62 1.45
N GLY A 117 -2.22 16.94 1.31
CA GLY A 117 -1.08 17.64 0.72
C GLY A 117 0.19 17.56 1.59
N HIS A 118 1.33 17.87 0.95
CA HIS A 118 2.65 17.83 1.59
C HIS A 118 2.71 18.63 2.89
N ASP A 119 2.35 19.92 2.84
CA ASP A 119 2.48 20.80 4.00
C ASP A 119 1.58 20.38 5.16
N TYR A 120 0.40 19.88 4.86
CA TYR A 120 -0.51 19.35 5.86
C TYR A 120 0.09 18.15 6.59
N ASN A 121 0.66 17.21 5.86
CA ASN A 121 1.28 16.01 6.43
C ASN A 121 2.51 16.33 7.27
N VAL A 122 3.39 17.20 6.76
CA VAL A 122 4.59 17.63 7.48
C VAL A 122 4.23 18.35 8.79
N ASN A 123 3.29 19.29 8.73
CA ASN A 123 2.99 20.15 9.86
C ASN A 123 2.10 19.49 10.93
N ASN A 124 1.24 18.56 10.53
CA ASN A 124 0.27 17.97 11.47
C ASN A 124 0.63 16.54 11.91
N TYR A 125 1.38 15.79 11.09
CA TYR A 125 1.67 14.38 11.35
C TYR A 125 3.15 14.05 11.39
N ASN A 126 4.04 15.03 11.19
CA ASN A 126 5.48 14.84 11.14
C ASN A 126 5.91 13.76 10.11
N GLU A 127 5.18 13.69 9.01
CA GLU A 127 5.49 12.78 7.91
C GLU A 127 6.50 13.42 6.95
N ALA A 128 7.21 12.60 6.17
CA ALA A 128 8.20 13.06 5.20
C ALA A 128 7.61 13.84 4.01
N GLY A 129 6.29 13.76 3.82
CA GLY A 129 5.59 14.46 2.75
C GLY A 129 4.22 13.84 2.43
N ARG A 130 3.73 14.12 1.23
CA ARG A 130 2.48 13.52 0.73
C ARG A 130 2.73 12.11 0.17
N GLN A 131 1.68 11.32 0.13
CA GLN A 131 1.65 10.07 -0.63
C GLN A 131 1.20 10.38 -2.07
N ASP A 132 2.07 10.07 -3.04
CA ASP A 132 1.70 9.98 -4.44
C ASP A 132 1.38 8.52 -4.76
N GLU A 133 0.22 8.28 -5.33
CA GLU A 133 -0.28 6.93 -5.57
C GLU A 133 -0.70 6.75 -7.04
N SER A 134 -0.39 5.59 -7.59
CA SER A 134 -0.82 5.20 -8.92
C SER A 134 -1.20 3.72 -8.94
N TYR A 135 -2.11 3.36 -9.82
CA TYR A 135 -2.57 1.99 -10.01
C TYR A 135 -2.23 1.46 -11.39
N TYR A 136 -1.85 0.21 -11.42
CA TYR A 136 -1.81 -0.59 -12.64
C TYR A 136 -2.81 -1.75 -12.49
N VAL A 137 -3.82 -1.78 -13.35
CA VAL A 137 -4.86 -2.81 -13.32
C VAL A 137 -4.33 -4.06 -14.02
N VAL A 138 -4.09 -5.12 -13.26
CA VAL A 138 -3.54 -6.39 -13.76
C VAL A 138 -4.63 -7.26 -14.40
N ALA A 139 -5.79 -7.32 -13.77
CA ALA A 139 -6.93 -8.10 -14.24
C ALA A 139 -8.23 -7.42 -13.84
N THR A 140 -9.24 -7.54 -14.71
CA THR A 140 -10.59 -7.04 -14.45
C THR A 140 -11.60 -8.15 -14.71
N GLY A 141 -12.79 -8.01 -14.15
CA GLY A 141 -13.90 -8.91 -14.43
C GLY A 141 -15.26 -8.23 -14.29
N HIS A 142 -16.22 -8.65 -15.09
CA HIS A 142 -17.65 -8.37 -14.91
C HIS A 142 -18.02 -6.88 -14.74
N GLY A 143 -17.42 -6.00 -15.55
CA GLY A 143 -17.73 -4.56 -15.49
C GLY A 143 -17.21 -3.87 -14.22
N ALA A 144 -16.11 -4.35 -13.68
CA ALA A 144 -15.41 -3.73 -12.56
C ALA A 144 -15.12 -2.24 -12.85
N LYS A 145 -15.26 -1.42 -11.83
CA LYS A 145 -15.13 0.03 -11.91
C LYS A 145 -14.25 0.55 -10.79
N THR A 146 -13.61 1.68 -11.06
CA THR A 146 -12.85 2.44 -10.07
C THR A 146 -13.43 3.84 -9.99
N PHE A 147 -13.63 4.35 -8.77
CA PHE A 147 -14.04 5.72 -8.55
C PHE A 147 -12.82 6.64 -8.66
N VAL A 148 -12.88 7.63 -9.55
CA VAL A 148 -11.78 8.57 -9.80
C VAL A 148 -12.36 9.96 -10.02
N GLY A 149 -12.12 10.87 -9.07
CA GLY A 149 -12.58 12.25 -9.17
C GLY A 149 -14.03 12.46 -8.78
N PHE A 150 -14.52 13.66 -9.06
CA PHE A 150 -15.86 14.10 -8.73
C PHE A 150 -16.78 14.09 -9.96
N ASN A 151 -18.06 13.99 -9.72
CA ASN A 151 -19.09 14.21 -10.75
C ASN A 151 -19.05 15.67 -11.22
N ASP A 152 -19.47 15.92 -12.46
CA ASP A 152 -19.61 17.28 -12.97
C ASP A 152 -20.65 18.06 -12.15
N GLY A 153 -20.33 19.31 -11.82
CA GLY A 153 -21.24 20.20 -11.11
C GLY A 153 -21.43 19.89 -9.62
N VAL A 154 -20.53 19.13 -9.00
CA VAL A 154 -20.57 18.88 -7.55
C VAL A 154 -20.46 20.18 -6.77
N ASP A 155 -21.39 20.37 -5.83
CA ASP A 155 -21.28 21.38 -4.81
C ASP A 155 -20.28 20.90 -3.70
N PHE A 156 -19.09 21.50 -3.69
CA PHE A 156 -18.05 21.11 -2.75
C PHE A 156 -18.37 21.52 -1.31
N ASP A 157 -19.10 22.60 -1.09
CA ASP A 157 -19.50 23.03 0.25
C ASP A 157 -20.51 22.04 0.83
N GLU A 158 -21.46 21.60 0.02
CA GLU A 158 -22.38 20.52 0.41
C GLU A 158 -21.62 19.23 0.73
N PHE A 159 -20.71 18.80 -0.16
CA PHE A 159 -19.90 17.59 0.04
C PHE A 159 -19.10 17.64 1.36
N ILE A 160 -18.39 18.74 1.59
CA ILE A 160 -17.61 18.95 2.81
C ILE A 160 -18.54 18.96 4.05
N GLY A 161 -19.71 19.56 3.94
CA GLY A 161 -20.72 19.55 5.00
C GLY A 161 -21.17 18.14 5.37
N GLU A 162 -21.49 17.31 4.38
CA GLU A 162 -21.89 15.91 4.58
C GLU A 162 -20.76 15.07 5.18
N VAL A 163 -19.51 15.25 4.72
CA VAL A 163 -18.35 14.56 5.29
C VAL A 163 -18.14 14.92 6.77
N LYS A 164 -18.16 16.22 7.10
CA LYS A 164 -18.04 16.69 8.49
C LYS A 164 -19.18 16.20 9.38
N LYS A 165 -20.39 16.16 8.85
CA LYS A 165 -21.55 15.59 9.56
C LYS A 165 -21.35 14.10 9.81
N SER A 166 -20.92 13.36 8.80
CA SER A 166 -20.63 11.92 8.93
C SER A 166 -19.57 11.64 9.98
N GLU A 167 -18.50 12.43 10.01
CA GLU A 167 -17.44 12.32 11.01
C GLU A 167 -17.97 12.54 12.43
N LYS A 168 -18.81 13.55 12.62
CA LYS A 168 -19.35 13.92 13.93
C LYS A 168 -20.46 13.01 14.42
N GLU A 169 -21.35 12.61 13.53
CA GLU A 169 -22.61 11.90 13.87
C GLU A 169 -22.56 10.42 13.51
N HIS A 170 -21.46 9.93 12.90
CA HIS A 170 -21.29 8.55 12.41
C HIS A 170 -22.39 8.13 11.43
N THR A 171 -22.83 9.07 10.60
CA THR A 171 -23.82 8.82 9.54
C THR A 171 -23.15 8.41 8.23
N THR A 172 -23.89 7.75 7.36
CA THR A 172 -23.39 7.35 6.04
C THR A 172 -23.49 8.53 5.06
N VAL A 173 -22.44 8.75 4.27
CA VAL A 173 -22.47 9.68 3.15
C VAL A 173 -22.88 8.92 1.88
N ASP A 174 -23.82 9.45 1.12
CA ASP A 174 -24.11 8.98 -0.23
C ASP A 174 -23.02 9.45 -1.19
N TYR A 175 -21.90 8.75 -1.19
CA TYR A 175 -20.73 9.12 -1.98
C TYR A 175 -20.98 9.08 -3.49
N GLN A 176 -21.92 8.28 -3.97
CA GLN A 176 -22.25 8.17 -5.39
C GLN A 176 -22.83 9.47 -5.98
N LYS A 177 -23.38 10.31 -5.12
CA LYS A 177 -23.83 11.65 -5.51
C LYS A 177 -22.65 12.56 -5.93
N TYR A 178 -21.48 12.34 -5.34
CA TYR A 178 -20.35 13.26 -5.44
C TYR A 178 -19.19 12.72 -6.30
N VAL A 179 -18.93 11.42 -6.26
CA VAL A 179 -17.74 10.85 -6.91
C VAL A 179 -18.08 10.14 -8.23
N ASN A 180 -17.23 10.37 -9.20
CA ASN A 180 -17.32 9.74 -10.50
C ASN A 180 -16.65 8.37 -10.49
N HIS A 181 -17.03 7.50 -11.44
CA HIS A 181 -16.39 6.21 -11.62
C HIS A 181 -16.12 5.94 -13.10
N VAL A 182 -15.04 5.22 -13.37
CA VAL A 182 -14.69 4.73 -14.69
C VAL A 182 -14.60 3.21 -14.68
N GLN A 183 -14.95 2.60 -15.80
CA GLN A 183 -14.78 1.16 -15.96
C GLN A 183 -13.30 0.83 -16.10
N SER A 184 -12.80 -0.10 -15.29
CA SER A 184 -11.47 -0.65 -15.46
C SER A 184 -11.42 -1.52 -16.73
N ARG A 185 -10.41 -1.30 -17.57
CA ARG A 185 -10.21 -2.02 -18.83
C ARG A 185 -8.92 -2.83 -18.77
#